data_9496bfcc5ca9340fa7e0c70acd0a477e
#
_entry.id   9496bfcc5ca9340fa7e0c70acd0a477e
#
_cell.length_a   1.000
_cell.length_b   1.000
_cell.length_c   1.000
_cell.angle_alpha   90.00
_cell.angle_beta   90.00
_cell.angle_gamma   90.00
#
_symmetry.space_group_name_H-M   'P 1'
#
loop_
_entity.id
_entity.type
_entity.pdbx_description
1 polymer ?
#
loop_
_entity_poly.entity_id
_entity_poly.type
_entity_poly.pdbx_seq_one_letter_code
_entity_poly.pdbx_strand_id
1 'polypeptide(L)'
;MINFNREKCENPMFGKTLWYNTDLEWCFNKNIVEYDMQQASLSVSRRFHLLDDTLLDELERMPKDQRTKKVGLIQKDNKEFSDNMINGLLQTRKEFIETNGLTDEDIITLHSDALMFIKKKPIFDTINGVPFIHKHTWSAYIRYGHVEMFYADGTIDYKGIPKQMLQQHTTGMNLHILKIFEMMENYDEDIIPYLRKFQKRYLANQLPDHYYIPFGQTGAFKSENLKLLSYLAKIVIREVK
;
A
#
# COMPACT_ATOMS: atom_id res chain seq x y z
N MET A 1 12.12 -25.57 10.51
CA MET A 1 11.18 -24.56 11.09
C MET A 1 11.85 -23.21 11.10
N ILE A 2 11.24 -22.20 10.48
CA ILE A 2 11.79 -20.85 10.44
C ILE A 2 11.62 -20.23 11.83
N ASN A 3 12.73 -19.85 12.46
CA ASN A 3 12.72 -19.31 13.83
C ASN A 3 12.53 -17.79 13.81
N PHE A 4 11.42 -17.31 13.26
CA PHE A 4 11.03 -15.91 13.33
C PHE A 4 9.93 -15.74 14.39
N ASN A 5 10.28 -15.16 15.53
CA ASN A 5 9.33 -14.95 16.63
C ASN A 5 8.70 -13.56 16.54
N ARG A 6 7.46 -13.47 16.06
CA ARG A 6 6.69 -12.23 15.91
C ARG A 6 6.38 -11.55 17.24
N GLU A 7 6.14 -12.32 18.29
CA GLU A 7 5.76 -11.79 19.61
C GLU A 7 6.94 -11.10 20.31
N LYS A 8 8.16 -11.50 19.97
CA LYS A 8 9.40 -10.93 20.51
C LYS A 8 10.08 -9.92 19.59
N CYS A 9 9.41 -9.50 18.50
CA CYS A 9 9.96 -8.53 17.59
C CYS A 9 9.93 -7.15 18.27
N GLU A 10 11.09 -6.58 18.59
CA GLU A 10 11.22 -5.28 19.27
C GLU A 10 10.56 -4.16 18.46
N ASN A 11 10.71 -4.20 17.14
CA ASN A 11 10.02 -3.27 16.24
C ASN A 11 8.77 -3.94 15.65
N PRO A 12 7.55 -3.44 15.98
CA PRO A 12 6.29 -4.01 15.51
C PRO A 12 6.14 -4.01 13.98
N MET A 13 6.90 -3.19 13.26
CA MET A 13 6.96 -3.17 11.80
C MET A 13 7.36 -4.55 11.23
N PHE A 14 8.32 -5.23 11.86
CA PHE A 14 8.82 -6.52 11.34
C PHE A 14 7.87 -7.69 11.62
N GLY A 15 7.07 -7.61 12.67
CA GLY A 15 6.17 -8.69 13.08
C GLY A 15 4.83 -8.76 12.35
N LYS A 16 4.49 -7.79 11.50
CA LYS A 16 3.17 -7.68 10.86
C LYS A 16 3.23 -7.90 9.35
N THR A 17 2.27 -8.62 8.80
CA THR A 17 2.09 -8.77 7.35
C THR A 17 1.64 -7.47 6.69
N LEU A 18 0.90 -6.64 7.42
CA LEU A 18 0.48 -5.30 7.04
C LEU A 18 0.88 -4.33 8.15
N TRP A 19 1.65 -3.31 7.80
CA TRP A 19 2.06 -2.26 8.70
C TRP A 19 2.00 -0.91 8.00
N TYR A 20 1.52 0.10 8.70
CA TYR A 20 1.46 1.48 8.26
C TYR A 20 2.32 2.35 9.17
N ASN A 21 3.08 3.25 8.58
CA ASN A 21 3.75 4.29 9.32
C ASN A 21 2.71 5.30 9.84
N THR A 22 2.55 5.38 11.16
CA THR A 22 1.58 6.30 11.78
C THR A 22 2.06 7.74 11.80
N ASP A 23 3.37 7.96 11.69
CA ASP A 23 3.98 9.28 11.68
C ASP A 23 4.08 9.85 10.26
N LEU A 24 3.83 9.00 9.24
CA LEU A 24 3.87 9.33 7.83
C LEU A 24 2.53 9.00 7.16
N GLU A 25 1.46 9.69 7.55
CA GLU A 25 0.12 9.49 6.97
C GLU A 25 -0.06 10.13 5.59
N TRP A 26 0.82 11.06 5.22
CA TRP A 26 0.87 11.69 3.89
C TRP A 26 2.26 12.20 3.58
N CYS A 27 2.59 12.29 2.30
CA CYS A 27 3.73 13.04 1.78
C CYS A 27 3.48 13.46 0.34
N PHE A 28 4.07 14.59 -0.05
CA PHE A 28 3.98 15.15 -1.39
C PHE A 28 5.37 15.43 -1.94
N ASN A 29 5.49 15.41 -3.27
CA ASN A 29 6.73 15.72 -3.98
C ASN A 29 7.93 14.88 -3.48
N LYS A 30 7.68 13.59 -3.23
CA LYS A 30 8.69 12.61 -2.82
C LYS A 30 8.86 11.53 -3.88
N ASN A 31 10.04 10.94 -3.94
CA ASN A 31 10.30 9.76 -4.76
C ASN A 31 9.96 8.51 -3.94
N ILE A 32 8.69 8.10 -3.99
CA ILE A 32 8.20 6.90 -3.30
C ILE A 32 8.35 5.72 -4.27
N VAL A 33 9.00 4.66 -3.86
CA VAL A 33 9.19 3.46 -4.67
C VAL A 33 8.47 2.28 -4.05
N GLU A 34 7.87 1.46 -4.90
CA GLU A 34 7.28 0.18 -4.56
C GLU A 34 8.18 -0.95 -5.05
N TYR A 35 8.63 -1.78 -4.11
CA TYR A 35 9.31 -3.03 -4.38
C TYR A 35 8.48 -4.21 -3.93
N ASP A 36 8.46 -5.27 -4.75
CA ASP A 36 7.64 -6.46 -4.53
C ASP A 36 8.50 -7.71 -4.70
N MET A 37 8.39 -8.67 -3.80
CA MET A 37 9.10 -9.95 -3.92
C MET A 37 8.64 -10.67 -5.18
N GLN A 38 9.58 -10.99 -6.06
CA GLN A 38 9.28 -11.74 -7.26
C GLN A 38 8.81 -13.15 -6.90
N GLN A 39 7.61 -13.53 -7.36
CA GLN A 39 7.05 -14.85 -7.07
C GLN A 39 7.15 -15.24 -5.58
N ALA A 40 6.79 -14.34 -4.69
CA ALA A 40 7.05 -14.38 -3.25
C ALA A 40 6.91 -15.79 -2.63
N SER A 41 5.78 -16.47 -2.89
CA SER A 41 5.54 -17.81 -2.34
C SER A 41 6.58 -18.84 -2.79
N LEU A 42 7.01 -18.82 -4.07
CA LEU A 42 8.01 -19.76 -4.57
C LEU A 42 9.40 -19.42 -4.10
N SER A 43 9.78 -18.14 -4.19
CA SER A 43 11.10 -17.66 -3.77
C SER A 43 11.34 -17.93 -2.29
N VAL A 44 10.34 -17.69 -1.46
CA VAL A 44 10.39 -17.99 -0.02
C VAL A 44 10.38 -19.50 0.23
N SER A 45 9.53 -20.28 -0.47
CA SER A 45 9.52 -21.74 -0.31
C SER A 45 10.86 -22.36 -0.70
N ARG A 46 11.49 -21.90 -1.78
CA ARG A 46 12.80 -22.35 -2.21
C ARG A 46 13.88 -21.98 -1.19
N ARG A 47 13.91 -20.74 -0.74
CA ARG A 47 14.89 -20.24 0.22
C ARG A 47 14.86 -20.99 1.54
N PHE A 48 13.68 -21.29 2.06
CA PHE A 48 13.49 -21.90 3.37
C PHE A 48 13.15 -23.40 3.32
N HIS A 49 13.25 -24.01 2.13
CA HIS A 49 12.96 -25.43 1.91
C HIS A 49 11.57 -25.86 2.44
N LEU A 50 10.54 -25.04 2.15
CA LEU A 50 9.18 -25.31 2.65
C LEU A 50 8.41 -26.31 1.81
N LEU A 51 8.82 -26.52 0.57
CA LEU A 51 8.28 -27.49 -0.38
C LEU A 51 9.45 -28.25 -0.97
N ASP A 52 9.18 -29.48 -1.44
CA ASP A 52 10.17 -30.25 -2.18
C ASP A 52 10.42 -29.66 -3.58
N ASP A 53 11.61 -29.92 -4.12
CA ASP A 53 12.05 -29.34 -5.39
C ASP A 53 11.14 -29.75 -6.56
N THR A 54 10.59 -30.97 -6.54
CA THR A 54 9.70 -31.47 -7.59
C THR A 54 8.42 -30.63 -7.66
N LEU A 55 7.81 -30.35 -6.50
CA LEU A 55 6.61 -29.52 -6.41
C LEU A 55 6.92 -28.06 -6.74
N LEU A 56 8.07 -27.55 -6.33
CA LEU A 56 8.51 -26.18 -6.70
C LEU A 56 8.64 -26.04 -8.21
N ASP A 57 9.27 -27.00 -8.89
CA ASP A 57 9.43 -26.99 -10.35
C ASP A 57 8.08 -27.11 -11.07
N GLU A 58 7.16 -27.93 -10.53
CA GLU A 58 5.79 -28.00 -11.05
C GLU A 58 5.07 -26.64 -10.94
N LEU A 59 5.14 -26.02 -9.77
CA LEU A 59 4.52 -24.70 -9.51
C LEU A 59 5.11 -23.58 -10.39
N GLU A 60 6.41 -23.60 -10.66
CA GLU A 60 7.06 -22.62 -11.55
C GLU A 60 6.53 -22.66 -12.98
N ARG A 61 6.24 -23.85 -13.50
CA ARG A 61 5.72 -24.05 -14.86
C ARG A 61 4.24 -23.66 -14.99
N MET A 62 3.53 -23.48 -13.87
CA MET A 62 2.11 -23.11 -13.88
C MET A 62 1.89 -21.63 -14.19
N PRO A 63 0.79 -21.27 -14.89
CA PRO A 63 0.31 -19.90 -14.95
C PRO A 63 0.10 -19.31 -13.56
N LYS A 64 0.34 -17.99 -13.41
CA LYS A 64 0.32 -17.29 -12.11
C LYS A 64 -0.96 -17.53 -11.29
N ASP A 65 -2.11 -17.48 -11.92
CA ASP A 65 -3.42 -17.65 -11.27
C ASP A 65 -3.65 -19.08 -10.76
N GLN A 66 -3.24 -20.10 -11.54
CA GLN A 66 -3.31 -21.50 -11.13
C GLN A 66 -2.33 -21.80 -9.99
N ARG A 67 -1.12 -21.29 -10.10
CA ARG A 67 -0.10 -21.39 -9.06
C ARG A 67 -0.56 -20.78 -7.75
N THR A 68 -1.11 -19.55 -7.79
CA THR A 68 -1.62 -18.87 -6.60
C THR A 68 -2.73 -19.67 -5.92
N LYS A 69 -3.65 -20.24 -6.71
CA LYS A 69 -4.71 -21.12 -6.18
C LYS A 69 -4.14 -22.38 -5.52
N LYS A 70 -3.18 -23.05 -6.19
CA LYS A 70 -2.56 -24.28 -5.66
C LYS A 70 -1.81 -24.01 -4.36
N VAL A 71 -0.98 -22.97 -4.30
CA VAL A 71 -0.29 -22.56 -3.06
C VAL A 71 -1.29 -22.22 -1.96
N GLY A 72 -2.37 -21.48 -2.27
CA GLY A 72 -3.43 -21.16 -1.32
C GLY A 72 -4.14 -22.39 -0.75
N LEU A 73 -4.33 -23.44 -1.55
CA LEU A 73 -4.86 -24.73 -1.07
C LEU A 73 -3.86 -25.42 -0.12
N ILE A 74 -2.58 -25.47 -0.47
CA ILE A 74 -1.55 -26.04 0.42
C ILE A 74 -1.52 -25.31 1.76
N GLN A 75 -1.58 -23.97 1.74
CA GLN A 75 -1.62 -23.15 2.97
C GLN A 75 -2.86 -23.42 3.82
N LYS A 76 -4.01 -23.65 3.17
CA LYS A 76 -5.27 -23.96 3.87
C LYS A 76 -5.22 -25.33 4.56
N ASP A 77 -4.64 -26.32 3.90
CA ASP A 77 -4.62 -27.69 4.37
C ASP A 77 -3.44 -28.00 5.30
N ASN A 78 -2.39 -27.17 5.27
CA ASN A 78 -1.19 -27.33 6.09
C ASN A 78 -0.86 -26.04 6.84
N LYS A 79 -1.25 -26.01 8.11
CA LYS A 79 -1.01 -24.83 8.98
C LYS A 79 0.48 -24.56 9.19
N GLU A 80 1.30 -25.59 9.38
CA GLU A 80 2.75 -25.40 9.57
C GLU A 80 3.39 -24.75 8.33
N PHE A 81 3.03 -25.21 7.14
CA PHE A 81 3.46 -24.58 5.90
C PHE A 81 3.01 -23.11 5.83
N SER A 82 1.74 -22.84 6.17
CA SER A 82 1.21 -21.48 6.18
C SER A 82 1.98 -20.57 7.12
N ASP A 83 2.24 -21.01 8.34
CA ASP A 83 2.97 -20.25 9.36
C ASP A 83 4.44 -20.02 8.94
N ASN A 84 5.11 -21.03 8.43
CA ASN A 84 6.47 -20.93 7.92
C ASN A 84 6.57 -20.03 6.69
N MET A 85 5.58 -20.05 5.78
CA MET A 85 5.51 -19.16 4.63
C MET A 85 5.42 -17.70 5.08
N ILE A 86 4.52 -17.39 6.01
CA ILE A 86 4.37 -16.02 6.53
C ILE A 86 5.67 -15.58 7.24
N ASN A 87 6.25 -16.45 8.06
CA ASN A 87 7.51 -16.15 8.75
C ASN A 87 8.66 -15.91 7.77
N GLY A 88 8.75 -16.71 6.71
CA GLY A 88 9.74 -16.53 5.65
C GLY A 88 9.58 -15.23 4.89
N LEU A 89 8.35 -14.82 4.57
CA LEU A 89 8.04 -13.53 3.96
C LEU A 89 8.49 -12.38 4.87
N LEU A 90 8.12 -12.42 6.15
CA LEU A 90 8.48 -11.38 7.13
C LEU A 90 9.99 -11.28 7.33
N GLN A 91 10.67 -12.42 7.43
CA GLN A 91 12.13 -12.45 7.58
C GLN A 91 12.82 -11.89 6.35
N THR A 92 12.41 -12.31 5.15
CA THR A 92 13.01 -11.83 3.88
C THR A 92 12.81 -10.33 3.72
N ARG A 93 11.63 -9.82 4.06
CA ARG A 93 11.32 -8.39 4.04
C ARG A 93 12.15 -7.61 5.06
N LYS A 94 12.31 -8.13 6.27
CA LYS A 94 13.17 -7.54 7.30
C LYS A 94 14.61 -7.42 6.79
N GLU A 95 15.15 -8.48 6.22
CA GLU A 95 16.52 -8.48 5.69
C GLU A 95 16.68 -7.50 4.52
N PHE A 96 15.65 -7.33 3.67
CA PHE A 96 15.66 -6.31 2.62
C PHE A 96 15.81 -4.91 3.24
N ILE A 97 15.03 -4.61 4.27
CA ILE A 97 15.05 -3.32 4.98
C ILE A 97 16.43 -3.07 5.59
N GLU A 98 16.96 -4.05 6.34
CA GLU A 98 18.25 -3.96 7.03
C GLU A 98 19.42 -3.85 6.03
N THR A 99 19.46 -4.68 5.00
CA THR A 99 20.51 -4.64 3.97
C THR A 99 20.56 -3.31 3.23
N ASN A 100 19.41 -2.71 2.99
CA ASN A 100 19.32 -1.41 2.33
C ASN A 100 19.45 -0.24 3.31
N GLY A 101 19.57 -0.51 4.61
CA GLY A 101 19.68 0.51 5.67
C GLY A 101 18.49 1.46 5.67
N LEU A 102 17.28 0.94 5.41
CA LEU A 102 16.03 1.68 5.51
C LEU A 102 15.63 1.78 6.99
N THR A 103 15.12 2.93 7.37
CA THR A 103 14.62 3.21 8.73
C THR A 103 13.11 3.40 8.73
N ASP A 104 12.51 3.47 9.91
CA ASP A 104 11.08 3.75 10.08
C ASP A 104 10.69 5.08 9.40
N GLU A 105 11.62 6.06 9.33
CA GLU A 105 11.37 7.34 8.64
C GLU A 105 11.32 7.21 7.12
N ASP A 106 11.94 6.19 6.56
CA ASP A 106 11.96 5.95 5.11
C ASP A 106 10.72 5.18 4.65
N ILE A 107 10.18 4.30 5.51
CA ILE A 107 9.14 3.34 5.15
C ILE A 107 7.76 3.95 5.35
N ILE A 108 6.95 3.92 4.29
CA ILE A 108 5.56 4.41 4.29
C ILE A 108 4.62 3.29 4.74
N THR A 109 4.71 2.15 4.08
CA THR A 109 3.85 1.00 4.37
C THR A 109 4.52 -0.30 3.95
N LEU A 110 4.15 -1.37 4.65
CA LEU A 110 4.58 -2.73 4.35
C LEU A 110 3.36 -3.61 4.14
N HIS A 111 3.35 -4.31 3.03
CA HIS A 111 2.43 -5.41 2.75
C HIS A 111 3.18 -6.74 2.91
N SER A 112 2.49 -7.89 2.78
CA SER A 112 3.13 -9.20 3.01
C SER A 112 4.43 -9.39 2.24
N ASP A 113 4.43 -9.05 0.96
CA ASP A 113 5.51 -9.26 0.00
C ASP A 113 5.96 -7.96 -0.70
N ALA A 114 5.36 -6.82 -0.35
CA ALA A 114 5.66 -5.52 -0.94
C ALA A 114 6.04 -4.47 0.11
N LEU A 115 6.88 -3.52 -0.30
CA LEU A 115 7.34 -2.38 0.50
C LEU A 115 7.18 -1.10 -0.30
N MET A 116 6.66 -0.06 0.35
CA MET A 116 6.61 1.30 -0.17
C MET A 116 7.45 2.19 0.73
N PHE A 117 8.44 2.85 0.16
CA PHE A 117 9.37 3.68 0.93
C PHE A 117 9.92 4.84 0.10
N ILE A 118 10.40 5.88 0.79
CA ILE A 118 11.04 7.04 0.15
C ILE A 118 12.46 6.65 -0.24
N LYS A 119 12.75 6.63 -1.54
CA LYS A 119 14.06 6.25 -2.07
C LYS A 119 15.09 7.35 -1.84
N LYS A 120 16.09 7.06 -1.03
CA LYS A 120 17.21 7.99 -0.75
C LYS A 120 18.54 7.55 -1.35
N LYS A 121 18.69 6.28 -1.75
CA LYS A 121 19.95 5.67 -2.22
C LYS A 121 19.69 4.45 -3.11
N PRO A 122 20.71 3.94 -3.81
CA PRO A 122 20.60 2.69 -4.56
C PRO A 122 20.10 1.53 -3.69
N ILE A 123 19.34 0.62 -4.28
CA ILE A 123 18.73 -0.52 -3.61
C ILE A 123 19.40 -1.81 -4.07
N PHE A 124 19.78 -2.65 -3.09
CA PHE A 124 20.11 -4.06 -3.34
C PHE A 124 18.80 -4.82 -3.51
N ASP A 125 18.53 -5.29 -4.72
CA ASP A 125 17.25 -5.86 -5.13
C ASP A 125 17.17 -7.39 -4.99
N THR A 126 18.25 -8.03 -4.56
CA THR A 126 18.26 -9.48 -4.33
C THR A 126 18.79 -9.79 -2.94
N ILE A 127 17.96 -10.41 -2.11
CA ILE A 127 18.25 -10.72 -0.72
C ILE A 127 18.25 -12.23 -0.52
N ASN A 128 19.43 -12.80 -0.26
CA ASN A 128 19.59 -14.24 -0.04
C ASN A 128 18.89 -15.10 -1.12
N GLY A 129 19.05 -14.74 -2.39
CA GLY A 129 18.44 -15.43 -3.52
C GLY A 129 16.97 -15.09 -3.80
N VAL A 130 16.34 -14.21 -3.02
CA VAL A 130 14.97 -13.72 -3.27
C VAL A 130 15.05 -12.38 -3.98
N PRO A 131 14.60 -12.28 -5.25
CA PRO A 131 14.58 -11.02 -5.98
C PRO A 131 13.43 -10.12 -5.53
N PHE A 132 13.68 -8.82 -5.46
CA PHE A 132 12.69 -7.77 -5.31
C PHE A 132 12.62 -6.96 -6.59
N ILE A 133 11.44 -6.76 -7.14
CA ILE A 133 11.24 -6.05 -8.38
C ILE A 133 10.66 -4.67 -8.08
N HIS A 134 11.28 -3.63 -8.62
CA HIS A 134 10.67 -2.30 -8.66
C HIS A 134 9.39 -2.35 -9.50
N LYS A 135 8.24 -1.99 -8.91
CA LYS A 135 6.93 -2.00 -9.56
C LYS A 135 6.50 -0.63 -10.03
N HIS A 136 6.54 0.32 -9.12
CA HIS A 136 6.03 1.66 -9.35
C HIS A 136 6.91 2.70 -8.65
N THR A 137 6.84 3.92 -9.18
CA THR A 137 7.32 5.13 -8.51
C THR A 137 6.16 6.10 -8.41
N TRP A 138 5.96 6.65 -7.21
CA TRP A 138 4.89 7.56 -6.89
C TRP A 138 5.47 8.92 -6.46
N SER A 139 4.76 10.02 -6.73
CA SER A 139 5.17 11.37 -6.33
C SER A 139 4.52 11.83 -5.03
N ALA A 140 3.39 11.22 -4.65
CA ALA A 140 2.69 11.58 -3.43
C ALA A 140 1.89 10.39 -2.86
N TYR A 141 1.58 10.50 -1.57
CA TYR A 141 0.84 9.51 -0.79
C TYR A 141 -0.05 10.17 0.23
N ILE A 142 -1.26 9.63 0.40
CA ILE A 142 -2.18 9.95 1.50
C ILE A 142 -2.80 8.64 2.00
N ARG A 143 -2.89 8.48 3.32
CA ARG A 143 -3.63 7.39 3.95
C ARG A 143 -4.82 7.93 4.73
N TYR A 144 -5.99 7.37 4.46
CA TYR A 144 -7.22 7.65 5.20
C TYR A 144 -7.79 6.35 5.77
N GLY A 145 -7.60 6.15 7.06
CA GLY A 145 -7.93 4.89 7.73
C GLY A 145 -7.10 3.72 7.18
N HIS A 146 -7.75 2.74 6.57
CA HIS A 146 -7.12 1.59 5.90
C HIS A 146 -6.93 1.79 4.39
N VAL A 147 -7.39 2.91 3.85
CA VAL A 147 -7.27 3.23 2.43
C VAL A 147 -5.99 4.02 2.21
N GLU A 148 -5.16 3.50 1.33
CA GLU A 148 -3.94 4.14 0.86
C GLU A 148 -4.14 4.67 -0.56
N MET A 149 -3.68 5.87 -0.81
CA MET A 149 -3.79 6.59 -2.07
C MET A 149 -2.39 6.97 -2.53
N PHE A 150 -1.90 6.34 -3.57
CA PHE A 150 -0.60 6.62 -4.19
C PHE A 150 -0.83 7.36 -5.50
N TYR A 151 -0.20 8.52 -5.67
CA TYR A 151 -0.37 9.35 -6.84
C TYR A 151 0.90 9.45 -7.67
N ALA A 152 0.75 9.34 -8.98
CA ALA A 152 1.74 9.69 -9.98
C ALA A 152 1.07 10.01 -11.32
N ASP A 153 1.64 10.95 -12.07
CA ASP A 153 1.28 11.24 -13.47
C ASP A 153 -0.24 11.37 -13.71
N GLY A 154 -0.92 12.11 -12.84
CA GLY A 154 -2.36 12.35 -12.96
C GLY A 154 -3.24 11.14 -12.62
N THR A 155 -2.70 10.11 -11.99
CA THR A 155 -3.45 8.91 -11.61
C THR A 155 -3.27 8.58 -10.12
N ILE A 156 -4.30 7.94 -9.53
CA ILE A 156 -4.25 7.44 -8.16
C ILE A 156 -4.40 5.92 -8.18
N ASP A 157 -3.44 5.23 -7.57
CA ASP A 157 -3.60 3.82 -7.20
C ASP A 157 -4.13 3.73 -5.77
N TYR A 158 -5.20 2.95 -5.58
CA TYR A 158 -5.83 2.73 -4.29
C TYR A 158 -5.48 1.35 -3.75
N LYS A 159 -4.96 1.29 -2.53
CA LYS A 159 -4.82 0.05 -1.77
C LYS A 159 -5.80 0.06 -0.59
N GLY A 160 -6.24 -1.12 -0.16
CA GLY A 160 -7.24 -1.24 0.93
C GLY A 160 -8.69 -1.12 0.49
N ILE A 161 -8.98 -0.80 -0.79
CA ILE A 161 -10.33 -0.85 -1.36
C ILE A 161 -10.43 -2.05 -2.30
N PRO A 162 -11.43 -2.94 -2.17
CA PRO A 162 -11.65 -4.03 -3.10
C PRO A 162 -11.85 -3.51 -4.53
N LYS A 163 -11.17 -4.10 -5.53
CA LYS A 163 -11.24 -3.65 -6.93
C LYS A 163 -12.65 -3.53 -7.49
N GLN A 164 -13.56 -4.40 -7.06
CA GLN A 164 -14.96 -4.38 -7.46
C GLN A 164 -15.71 -3.13 -6.96
N MET A 165 -15.24 -2.53 -5.86
CA MET A 165 -15.84 -1.33 -5.26
C MET A 165 -15.22 -0.04 -5.82
N LEU A 166 -13.99 -0.08 -6.37
CA LEU A 166 -13.32 1.10 -6.91
C LEU A 166 -14.14 1.80 -7.99
N GLN A 167 -14.74 1.05 -8.91
CA GLN A 167 -15.52 1.62 -10.01
C GLN A 167 -16.84 2.27 -9.56
N GLN A 168 -17.47 1.78 -8.51
CA GLN A 168 -18.79 2.23 -8.05
C GLN A 168 -18.73 3.34 -7.00
N HIS A 169 -17.67 3.38 -6.17
CA HIS A 169 -17.64 4.19 -4.95
C HIS A 169 -16.61 5.30 -4.94
N THR A 170 -15.81 5.47 -5.99
CA THR A 170 -14.73 6.47 -6.00
C THR A 170 -14.99 7.66 -6.92
N THR A 171 -16.02 7.63 -7.79
CA THR A 171 -16.10 8.53 -8.94
C THR A 171 -16.04 10.01 -8.57
N GLY A 172 -16.87 10.49 -7.65
CA GLY A 172 -16.90 11.92 -7.32
C GLY A 172 -15.77 12.35 -6.39
N MET A 173 -15.62 11.66 -5.27
CA MET A 173 -14.56 11.97 -4.31
C MET A 173 -13.16 11.70 -4.89
N ASN A 174 -13.03 10.71 -5.78
CA ASN A 174 -11.79 10.47 -6.51
C ASN A 174 -11.36 11.71 -7.34
N LEU A 175 -12.29 12.35 -8.04
CA LEU A 175 -12.00 13.58 -8.80
C LEU A 175 -11.53 14.72 -7.89
N HIS A 176 -12.10 14.83 -6.70
CA HIS A 176 -11.67 15.82 -5.72
C HIS A 176 -10.30 15.54 -5.15
N ILE A 177 -10.03 14.26 -4.79
CA ILE A 177 -8.73 13.82 -4.28
C ILE A 177 -7.65 13.99 -5.35
N LEU A 178 -7.95 13.58 -6.60
CA LEU A 178 -7.05 13.76 -7.74
C LEU A 178 -6.68 15.23 -7.92
N LYS A 179 -7.68 16.13 -7.88
CA LYS A 179 -7.44 17.57 -7.98
C LYS A 179 -6.55 18.13 -6.87
N ILE A 180 -6.68 17.60 -5.65
CA ILE A 180 -5.79 17.96 -4.53
C ILE A 180 -4.35 17.53 -4.83
N PHE A 181 -4.13 16.28 -5.28
CA PHE A 181 -2.79 15.80 -5.63
C PHE A 181 -2.16 16.65 -6.74
N GLU A 182 -2.90 16.95 -7.82
CA GLU A 182 -2.44 17.81 -8.91
C GLU A 182 -2.05 19.20 -8.44
N MET A 183 -2.87 19.82 -7.60
CA MET A 183 -2.61 21.17 -7.08
C MET A 183 -1.40 21.16 -6.14
N MET A 184 -1.24 20.13 -5.30
CA MET A 184 -0.09 19.98 -4.41
C MET A 184 1.20 19.74 -5.19
N GLU A 185 1.16 18.91 -6.24
CA GLU A 185 2.31 18.63 -7.12
C GLU A 185 2.79 19.90 -7.83
N ASN A 186 1.87 20.74 -8.26
CA ASN A 186 2.16 21.99 -8.98
C ASN A 186 2.37 23.20 -8.06
N TYR A 187 2.36 23.02 -6.74
CA TYR A 187 2.45 24.13 -5.77
C TYR A 187 1.41 25.25 -6.02
N ASP A 188 0.19 24.86 -6.41
CA ASP A 188 -0.88 25.76 -6.80
C ASP A 188 -1.38 26.59 -5.61
N GLU A 189 -1.20 27.91 -5.65
CA GLU A 189 -1.59 28.83 -4.57
C GLU A 189 -3.11 28.87 -4.36
N ASP A 190 -3.91 28.50 -5.36
CA ASP A 190 -5.37 28.46 -5.30
C ASP A 190 -5.93 27.24 -4.57
N ILE A 191 -5.10 26.35 -4.04
CA ILE A 191 -5.57 25.12 -3.37
C ILE A 191 -6.45 25.42 -2.15
N ILE A 192 -6.13 26.39 -1.33
CA ILE A 192 -6.94 26.76 -0.16
C ILE A 192 -8.30 27.38 -0.57
N PRO A 193 -8.36 28.36 -1.50
CA PRO A 193 -9.61 28.82 -2.11
C PRO A 193 -10.44 27.67 -2.70
N TYR A 194 -9.81 26.76 -3.43
CA TYR A 194 -10.47 25.58 -4.02
C TYR A 194 -11.14 24.70 -2.94
N LEU A 195 -10.41 24.31 -1.89
CA LEU A 195 -10.94 23.49 -0.81
C LEU A 195 -12.14 24.13 -0.12
N ARG A 196 -12.06 25.43 0.20
CA ARG A 196 -13.15 26.19 0.81
C ARG A 196 -14.40 26.24 -0.08
N LYS A 197 -14.20 26.50 -1.39
CA LYS A 197 -15.29 26.53 -2.37
C LYS A 197 -15.94 25.17 -2.54
N PHE A 198 -15.12 24.10 -2.62
CA PHE A 198 -15.63 22.75 -2.75
C PHE A 198 -16.46 22.34 -1.53
N GLN A 199 -15.94 22.53 -0.31
CA GLN A 199 -16.63 22.21 0.93
C GLN A 199 -17.94 23.00 1.08
N LYS A 200 -17.97 24.29 0.75
CA LYS A 200 -19.19 25.13 0.76
C LYS A 200 -20.25 24.55 -0.18
N ARG A 201 -19.88 24.23 -1.42
CA ARG A 201 -20.80 23.62 -2.40
C ARG A 201 -21.29 22.23 -1.97
N TYR A 202 -20.40 21.41 -1.41
CA TYR A 202 -20.75 20.09 -0.88
C TYR A 202 -21.81 20.20 0.22
N LEU A 203 -21.60 21.07 1.21
CA LEU A 203 -22.55 21.30 2.31
C LEU A 203 -23.90 21.85 1.82
N ALA A 204 -23.88 22.72 0.81
CA ALA A 204 -25.08 23.30 0.21
C ALA A 204 -25.80 22.36 -0.79
N ASN A 205 -25.35 21.13 -1.01
CA ASN A 205 -25.86 20.20 -2.02
C ASN A 205 -25.82 20.76 -3.47
N GLN A 206 -24.77 21.51 -3.79
CA GLN A 206 -24.59 22.18 -5.10
C GLN A 206 -23.59 21.46 -6.01
N LEU A 207 -23.16 20.24 -5.65
CA LEU A 207 -22.34 19.38 -6.48
C LEU A 207 -23.22 18.31 -7.17
N PRO A 208 -22.77 17.72 -8.28
CA PRO A 208 -23.41 16.56 -8.89
C PRO A 208 -23.54 15.38 -7.91
N ASP A 209 -24.57 14.55 -8.10
CA ASP A 209 -24.92 13.45 -7.18
C ASP A 209 -23.78 12.46 -6.88
N HIS A 210 -22.92 12.20 -7.87
CA HIS A 210 -21.80 11.29 -7.70
C HIS A 210 -20.76 11.73 -6.64
N TYR A 211 -20.72 13.02 -6.27
CA TYR A 211 -19.87 13.51 -5.16
C TYR A 211 -20.42 13.14 -3.77
N TYR A 212 -21.69 12.76 -3.68
CA TYR A 212 -22.32 12.39 -2.42
C TYR A 212 -22.31 10.89 -2.14
N ILE A 213 -21.78 10.09 -3.06
CA ILE A 213 -21.53 8.66 -2.85
C ILE A 213 -20.39 8.53 -1.83
N PRO A 214 -20.56 7.74 -0.74
CA PRO A 214 -19.53 7.57 0.29
C PRO A 214 -18.25 6.95 -0.28
N PHE A 215 -17.12 7.56 0.03
CA PHE A 215 -15.82 7.09 -0.41
C PHE A 215 -15.43 5.79 0.32
N GLY A 216 -15.14 4.73 -0.45
CA GLY A 216 -14.60 3.46 0.07
C GLY A 216 -15.57 2.62 0.91
N GLN A 217 -16.88 2.96 0.96
CA GLN A 217 -17.86 2.25 1.78
C GLN A 217 -19.16 1.94 1.01
N THR A 218 -19.84 0.88 1.42
CA THR A 218 -21.11 0.41 0.83
C THR A 218 -22.36 1.08 1.41
N GLY A 219 -22.24 2.16 2.18
CA GLY A 219 -23.34 2.80 2.89
C GLY A 219 -23.55 4.28 2.56
N ALA A 220 -24.80 4.74 2.57
CA ALA A 220 -25.23 6.06 2.15
C ALA A 220 -25.14 7.13 3.26
N PHE A 221 -23.94 7.48 3.76
CA PHE A 221 -23.82 8.52 4.77
C PHE A 221 -22.94 9.68 4.29
N LYS A 222 -23.54 10.83 4.03
CA LYS A 222 -22.86 12.12 3.79
C LYS A 222 -21.78 12.45 4.84
N SER A 223 -21.96 12.00 6.07
CA SER A 223 -21.03 12.26 7.18
C SER A 223 -19.64 11.70 6.96
N GLU A 224 -19.50 10.58 6.26
CA GLU A 224 -18.18 9.96 6.02
C GLU A 224 -17.35 10.78 5.04
N ASN A 225 -17.96 11.30 3.96
CA ASN A 225 -17.27 12.20 3.05
C ASN A 225 -16.88 13.52 3.73
N LEU A 226 -17.67 14.04 4.68
CA LEU A 226 -17.29 15.22 5.44
C LEU A 226 -16.07 15.01 6.32
N LYS A 227 -15.91 13.80 6.91
CA LYS A 227 -14.70 13.44 7.65
C LYS A 227 -13.49 13.42 6.71
N LEU A 228 -13.63 12.78 5.54
CA LEU A 228 -12.58 12.76 4.53
C LEU A 228 -12.21 14.18 4.06
N LEU A 229 -13.19 15.01 3.71
CA LEU A 229 -12.96 16.41 3.29
C LEU A 229 -12.22 17.21 4.37
N SER A 230 -12.61 17.04 5.64
CA SER A 230 -11.96 17.71 6.77
C SER A 230 -10.51 17.21 6.96
N TYR A 231 -10.27 15.92 6.76
CA TYR A 231 -8.95 15.33 6.84
C TYR A 231 -8.04 15.84 5.71
N LEU A 232 -8.51 15.84 4.46
CA LEU A 232 -7.77 16.36 3.31
C LEU A 232 -7.43 17.85 3.48
N ALA A 233 -8.39 18.66 3.94
CA ALA A 233 -8.15 20.06 4.22
C ALA A 233 -7.07 20.27 5.29
N LYS A 234 -7.08 19.45 6.36
CA LYS A 234 -6.05 19.50 7.42
C LYS A 234 -4.66 19.19 6.87
N ILE A 235 -4.53 18.18 6.01
CA ILE A 235 -3.26 17.81 5.36
C ILE A 235 -2.73 18.99 4.56
N VAL A 236 -3.54 19.51 3.63
CA VAL A 236 -3.14 20.60 2.74
C VAL A 236 -2.72 21.85 3.55
N ILE A 237 -3.48 22.23 4.58
CA ILE A 237 -3.15 23.39 5.41
C ILE A 237 -1.82 23.20 6.16
N ARG A 238 -1.45 21.97 6.50
CA ARG A 238 -0.16 21.68 7.16
C ARG A 238 1.01 21.75 6.19
N GLU A 239 0.82 21.29 4.95
CA GLU A 239 1.88 21.25 3.94
C GLU A 239 2.16 22.64 3.31
N VAL A 240 1.13 23.51 3.21
CA VAL A 240 1.26 24.84 2.57
C VAL A 240 1.72 25.92 3.56
N LYS A 241 1.75 25.64 4.87
CA LYS A 241 2.28 26.55 5.90
C LYS A 241 3.78 26.44 6.03
#